data_91fe0ebbfdbf716d6252d8c72929de33
#
_entry.id   91fe0ebbfdbf716d6252d8c72929de33
#
_cell.length_a   1.000
_cell.length_b   1.000
_cell.length_c   1.000
_cell.angle_alpha   90.00
_cell.angle_beta   90.00
_cell.angle_gamma   90.00
#
_symmetry.space_group_name_H-M   'P 1'
#
loop_
_entity.id
_entity.type
_entity.pdbx_description
1 polymer ?
#
loop_
_entity_poly.entity_id
_entity_poly.type
_entity_poly.pdbx_seq_one_letter_code
_entity_poly.pdbx_strand_id
1 'polypeptide(L)'
;TTNKDRTNYFETVPSNQLERMLWLEADRMGFLLDSVTQKKFEVQRSTVKNERGQNYDNRPYGLVGEKVMQAQYPQDHPYHWPTIGYLEDLDDANVDDLKRFFLRWYGPNNAALTVAGDVDPSEVLELVKKYYGSIPSGPEVENQTTERAVLEEDRYVSYGDNIRFPLIQISYPTVPNYHADEAPLDILSDILGGSENSLFYKNFQKNQTAIQASVSHPCAELAGQFQLTVLPYPGKTLAEMEEKIRETLVEFEERGVNEDDLKRFKSSFESQTISSLETVSGKASTLARYQYVHNNPNYAGPDLQRYLDVTAEDIMRVYNKYVKDQKAVILSVYPNGQPPMLAKEDNFVYERDTTLEANMAQYEGLVYNKAVDPEGF
;
A
#
# COMPACT_ATOMS: atom_id res chain seq x y z
N THR A 1 -1.07 -9.84 -7.81
CA THR A 1 -1.09 -9.12 -6.51
C THR A 1 -1.84 -7.81 -6.65
N THR A 2 -2.56 -7.42 -5.59
CA THR A 2 -3.36 -6.20 -5.56
C THR A 2 -2.99 -5.36 -4.34
N ASN A 3 -2.96 -4.06 -4.50
CA ASN A 3 -2.89 -3.10 -3.41
C ASN A 3 -3.98 -2.02 -3.57
N LYS A 4 -3.86 -0.90 -2.87
CA LYS A 4 -4.86 0.19 -2.90
C LYS A 4 -5.00 0.85 -4.29
N ASP A 5 -3.93 0.84 -5.09
CA ASP A 5 -3.80 1.67 -6.30
C ASP A 5 -3.75 0.83 -7.58
N ARG A 6 -3.28 -0.41 -7.53
CA ARG A 6 -3.04 -1.22 -8.71
C ARG A 6 -3.31 -2.70 -8.51
N THR A 7 -3.61 -3.39 -9.61
CA THR A 7 -3.54 -4.85 -9.73
C THR A 7 -2.36 -5.21 -10.64
N ASN A 8 -1.50 -6.11 -10.19
CA ASN A 8 -0.34 -6.58 -10.92
C ASN A 8 -0.46 -8.06 -11.25
N TYR A 9 -0.37 -8.39 -12.52
CA TYR A 9 -0.28 -9.74 -13.06
C TYR A 9 1.15 -9.93 -13.55
N PHE A 10 1.78 -11.03 -13.19
CA PHE A 10 3.17 -11.30 -13.58
C PHE A 10 3.44 -12.79 -13.63
N GLU A 11 4.21 -13.20 -14.62
CA GLU A 11 4.69 -14.57 -14.84
C GLU A 11 6.18 -14.54 -15.11
N THR A 12 6.86 -15.61 -14.67
CA THR A 12 8.25 -15.89 -15.02
C THR A 12 8.31 -17.26 -15.65
N VAL A 13 8.67 -17.30 -16.93
CA VAL A 13 8.65 -18.51 -17.74
C VAL A 13 9.95 -18.64 -18.56
N PRO A 14 10.31 -19.84 -19.04
CA PRO A 14 11.34 -19.99 -20.04
C PRO A 14 11.06 -19.19 -21.31
N SER A 15 12.08 -18.64 -21.97
CA SER A 15 11.93 -17.77 -23.15
C SER A 15 11.09 -18.40 -24.28
N ASN A 16 11.17 -19.72 -24.45
CA ASN A 16 10.36 -20.45 -25.44
C ASN A 16 8.86 -20.54 -25.12
N GLN A 17 8.39 -20.00 -23.99
CA GLN A 17 6.97 -19.90 -23.64
C GLN A 17 6.43 -18.47 -23.75
N LEU A 18 7.22 -17.52 -24.21
CA LEU A 18 6.86 -16.11 -24.30
C LEU A 18 5.53 -15.91 -25.08
N GLU A 19 5.45 -16.46 -26.28
CA GLU A 19 4.25 -16.28 -27.12
C GLU A 19 2.99 -16.81 -26.43
N ARG A 20 3.10 -17.99 -25.77
CA ARG A 20 1.98 -18.55 -25.02
C ARG A 20 1.51 -17.66 -23.85
N MET A 21 2.46 -17.04 -23.14
CA MET A 21 2.12 -16.14 -22.03
C MET A 21 1.48 -14.86 -22.54
N LEU A 22 1.98 -14.29 -23.63
CA LEU A 22 1.36 -13.11 -24.24
C LEU A 22 -0.07 -13.42 -24.72
N TRP A 23 -0.28 -14.60 -25.29
CA TRP A 23 -1.62 -15.04 -25.66
C TRP A 23 -2.57 -15.19 -24.44
N LEU A 24 -2.12 -15.87 -23.38
CA LEU A 24 -2.92 -16.06 -22.16
C LEU A 24 -3.32 -14.74 -21.50
N GLU A 25 -2.39 -13.80 -21.41
CA GLU A 25 -2.65 -12.50 -20.82
C GLU A 25 -3.55 -11.63 -21.72
N ALA A 26 -3.41 -11.74 -23.03
CA ALA A 26 -4.31 -11.08 -23.98
C ALA A 26 -5.72 -11.68 -23.92
N ASP A 27 -5.85 -13.01 -23.80
CA ASP A 27 -7.13 -13.71 -23.61
C ASP A 27 -7.84 -13.21 -22.34
N ARG A 28 -7.11 -13.11 -21.22
CA ARG A 28 -7.63 -12.55 -19.99
C ARG A 28 -8.11 -11.11 -20.16
N MET A 29 -7.35 -10.26 -20.85
CA MET A 29 -7.70 -8.86 -21.04
C MET A 29 -8.87 -8.65 -22.02
N GLY A 30 -8.88 -9.40 -23.10
CA GLY A 30 -9.87 -9.21 -24.18
C GLY A 30 -11.15 -10.04 -24.07
N PHE A 31 -11.09 -11.23 -23.43
CA PHE A 31 -12.16 -12.22 -23.49
C PHE A 31 -12.64 -12.72 -22.10
N LEU A 32 -12.12 -12.24 -21.01
CA LEU A 32 -12.51 -12.68 -19.66
C LEU A 32 -14.03 -12.72 -19.47
N LEU A 33 -14.73 -11.66 -19.90
CA LEU A 33 -16.18 -11.52 -19.69
C LEU A 33 -17.01 -12.60 -20.37
N ASP A 34 -16.53 -13.24 -21.44
CA ASP A 34 -17.18 -14.36 -22.09
C ASP A 34 -17.28 -15.59 -21.20
N SER A 35 -16.34 -15.74 -20.28
CA SER A 35 -16.26 -16.86 -19.37
C SER A 35 -16.81 -16.59 -17.97
N VAL A 36 -17.18 -15.35 -17.64
CA VAL A 36 -17.76 -14.97 -16.33
C VAL A 36 -19.21 -15.41 -16.25
N THR A 37 -19.49 -16.32 -15.32
CA THR A 37 -20.83 -16.83 -15.02
C THR A 37 -21.17 -16.61 -13.56
N GLN A 38 -22.48 -16.61 -13.22
CA GLN A 38 -22.94 -16.51 -11.83
C GLN A 38 -22.25 -17.56 -10.94
N LYS A 39 -22.17 -18.81 -11.40
CA LYS A 39 -21.53 -19.88 -10.63
C LYS A 39 -20.04 -19.60 -10.32
N LYS A 40 -19.28 -19.13 -11.30
CA LYS A 40 -17.86 -18.79 -11.11
C LYS A 40 -17.73 -17.59 -10.18
N PHE A 41 -18.59 -16.60 -10.30
CA PHE A 41 -18.63 -15.43 -9.43
C PHE A 41 -18.87 -15.84 -7.96
N GLU A 42 -19.87 -16.70 -7.68
CA GLU A 42 -20.16 -17.17 -6.32
C GLU A 42 -18.99 -17.94 -5.69
N VAL A 43 -18.32 -18.78 -6.46
CA VAL A 43 -17.13 -19.50 -6.00
C VAL A 43 -16.02 -18.51 -5.64
N GLN A 44 -15.77 -17.53 -6.51
CA GLN A 44 -14.72 -16.54 -6.27
C GLN A 44 -15.06 -15.62 -5.10
N ARG A 45 -16.30 -15.17 -4.98
CA ARG A 45 -16.79 -14.40 -3.82
C ARG A 45 -16.53 -15.15 -2.51
N SER A 46 -16.87 -16.43 -2.46
CA SER A 46 -16.61 -17.29 -1.29
C SER A 46 -15.11 -17.40 -0.99
N THR A 47 -14.26 -17.46 -2.02
CA THR A 47 -12.80 -17.47 -1.86
C THR A 47 -12.31 -16.17 -1.25
N VAL A 48 -12.76 -15.01 -1.73
CA VAL A 48 -12.39 -13.69 -1.20
C VAL A 48 -12.87 -13.51 0.25
N LYS A 49 -14.08 -13.96 0.58
CA LYS A 49 -14.57 -13.96 1.98
C LYS A 49 -13.69 -14.81 2.90
N ASN A 50 -13.29 -16.01 2.45
CA ASN A 50 -12.36 -16.86 3.20
C ASN A 50 -10.97 -16.20 3.34
N GLU A 51 -10.49 -15.55 2.31
CA GLU A 51 -9.22 -14.80 2.34
C GLU A 51 -9.27 -13.66 3.36
N ARG A 52 -10.37 -12.89 3.43
CA ARG A 52 -10.58 -11.88 4.46
C ARG A 52 -10.52 -12.52 5.85
N GLY A 53 -11.25 -13.61 6.05
CA GLY A 53 -11.24 -14.35 7.34
C GLY A 53 -9.84 -14.79 7.75
N GLN A 54 -9.03 -15.28 6.80
CA GLN A 54 -7.68 -15.79 7.09
C GLN A 54 -6.64 -14.68 7.29
N ASN A 55 -6.67 -13.62 6.48
CA ASN A 55 -5.62 -12.62 6.43
C ASN A 55 -5.92 -11.36 7.27
N TYR A 56 -7.18 -11.15 7.65
CA TYR A 56 -7.63 -9.99 8.43
C TYR A 56 -8.28 -10.43 9.74
N ASP A 57 -9.46 -11.05 9.69
CA ASP A 57 -10.30 -11.24 10.88
C ASP A 57 -9.72 -12.23 11.89
N ASN A 58 -9.05 -13.31 11.43
CA ASN A 58 -8.47 -14.35 12.29
C ASN A 58 -6.93 -14.28 12.41
N ARG A 59 -6.30 -13.35 11.68
CA ARG A 59 -4.86 -13.15 11.77
C ARG A 59 -4.53 -12.26 12.97
N PRO A 60 -3.59 -12.64 13.85
CA PRO A 60 -3.10 -11.74 14.88
C PRO A 60 -2.69 -10.38 14.32
N TYR A 61 -3.21 -9.31 14.90
CA TYR A 61 -3.02 -7.91 14.45
C TYR A 61 -3.54 -7.62 13.03
N GLY A 62 -4.36 -8.49 12.44
CA GLY A 62 -4.81 -8.37 11.06
C GLY A 62 -5.69 -7.15 10.77
N LEU A 63 -6.36 -6.62 11.79
CA LEU A 63 -7.24 -5.45 11.68
C LEU A 63 -6.55 -4.11 11.96
N VAL A 64 -5.27 -4.09 12.35
CA VAL A 64 -4.53 -2.85 12.68
C VAL A 64 -4.65 -1.81 11.55
N GLY A 65 -4.32 -2.20 10.32
CA GLY A 65 -4.40 -1.29 9.18
C GLY A 65 -5.80 -0.76 8.92
N GLU A 66 -6.83 -1.62 8.98
CA GLU A 66 -8.23 -1.23 8.79
C GLU A 66 -8.68 -0.23 9.85
N LYS A 67 -8.41 -0.49 11.14
CA LYS A 67 -8.79 0.40 12.24
C LYS A 67 -8.10 1.75 12.18
N VAL A 68 -6.82 1.78 11.79
CA VAL A 68 -6.10 3.04 11.59
C VAL A 68 -6.69 3.82 10.41
N MET A 69 -6.96 3.17 9.27
CA MET A 69 -7.53 3.84 8.10
C MET A 69 -8.93 4.41 8.39
N GLN A 70 -9.79 3.66 9.08
CA GLN A 70 -11.12 4.12 9.52
C GLN A 70 -11.06 5.36 10.42
N ALA A 71 -10.04 5.44 11.27
CA ALA A 71 -9.86 6.59 12.16
C ALA A 71 -9.10 7.76 11.51
N GLN A 72 -8.32 7.52 10.47
CA GLN A 72 -7.45 8.53 9.87
C GLN A 72 -8.10 9.25 8.70
N TYR A 73 -8.80 8.52 7.82
CA TYR A 73 -9.35 9.08 6.58
C TYR A 73 -10.85 9.37 6.70
N PRO A 74 -11.36 10.42 6.05
CA PRO A 74 -12.80 10.61 5.85
C PRO A 74 -13.44 9.42 5.14
N GLN A 75 -14.73 9.19 5.32
CA GLN A 75 -15.41 8.02 4.76
C GLN A 75 -15.56 8.04 3.24
N ASP A 76 -15.45 9.19 2.61
CA ASP A 76 -15.42 9.36 1.15
C ASP A 76 -14.01 9.22 0.54
N HIS A 77 -12.97 9.12 1.39
CA HIS A 77 -11.60 8.94 0.92
C HIS A 77 -11.38 7.49 0.47
N PRO A 78 -10.78 7.22 -0.73
CA PRO A 78 -10.58 5.86 -1.25
C PRO A 78 -9.77 4.92 -0.33
N TYR A 79 -8.95 5.46 0.57
CA TYR A 79 -8.15 4.66 1.52
C TYR A 79 -8.81 4.46 2.88
N HIS A 80 -10.08 4.86 3.02
CA HIS A 80 -10.82 4.65 4.27
C HIS A 80 -11.13 3.16 4.52
N TRP A 81 -11.32 2.36 3.47
CA TRP A 81 -11.63 0.94 3.55
C TRP A 81 -10.47 0.05 3.10
N PRO A 82 -10.41 -1.21 3.57
CA PRO A 82 -9.36 -2.14 3.17
C PRO A 82 -9.54 -2.62 1.73
N THR A 83 -8.45 -2.92 1.05
CA THR A 83 -8.45 -3.44 -0.35
C THR A 83 -9.31 -4.70 -0.50
N ILE A 84 -9.37 -5.56 0.52
CA ILE A 84 -10.20 -6.77 0.48
C ILE A 84 -11.71 -6.48 0.54
N GLY A 85 -12.11 -5.30 0.97
CA GLY A 85 -13.49 -4.90 1.18
C GLY A 85 -14.11 -5.42 2.50
N TYR A 86 -15.34 -4.99 2.79
CA TYR A 86 -16.11 -5.48 3.93
C TYR A 86 -16.94 -6.70 3.52
N LEU A 87 -17.28 -7.57 4.48
CA LEU A 87 -18.07 -8.79 4.20
C LEU A 87 -19.46 -8.47 3.66
N GLU A 88 -20.07 -7.41 4.19
CA GLU A 88 -21.38 -6.94 3.78
C GLU A 88 -21.38 -6.54 2.29
N ASP A 89 -20.37 -5.77 1.86
CA ASP A 89 -20.23 -5.35 0.46
C ASP A 89 -20.00 -6.54 -0.48
N LEU A 90 -19.23 -7.54 -0.01
CA LEU A 90 -19.00 -8.76 -0.76
C LEU A 90 -20.28 -9.60 -0.89
N ASP A 91 -21.18 -9.55 0.11
CA ASP A 91 -22.47 -10.22 0.07
C ASP A 91 -23.45 -9.53 -0.89
N ASP A 92 -23.45 -8.22 -0.92
CA ASP A 92 -24.34 -7.41 -1.78
C ASP A 92 -23.88 -7.37 -3.24
N ALA A 93 -22.57 -7.50 -3.51
CA ALA A 93 -22.02 -7.50 -4.85
C ALA A 93 -22.61 -8.63 -5.74
N ASN A 94 -22.80 -8.36 -7.00
CA ASN A 94 -23.31 -9.31 -7.98
C ASN A 94 -22.41 -9.42 -9.21
N VAL A 95 -22.73 -10.37 -10.11
CA VAL A 95 -21.92 -10.63 -11.30
C VAL A 95 -21.89 -9.46 -12.28
N ASP A 96 -22.93 -8.64 -12.32
CA ASP A 96 -22.98 -7.49 -13.21
C ASP A 96 -22.11 -6.34 -12.68
N ASP A 97 -21.97 -6.19 -11.38
CA ASP A 97 -21.01 -5.26 -10.77
C ASP A 97 -19.58 -5.61 -11.15
N LEU A 98 -19.21 -6.90 -11.07
CA LEU A 98 -17.90 -7.38 -11.53
C LEU A 98 -17.67 -7.05 -13.00
N LYS A 99 -18.65 -7.30 -13.88
CA LYS A 99 -18.55 -7.02 -15.31
C LYS A 99 -18.37 -5.51 -15.58
N ARG A 100 -19.17 -4.65 -14.92
CA ARG A 100 -19.05 -3.20 -15.03
C ARG A 100 -17.69 -2.71 -14.56
N PHE A 101 -17.23 -3.22 -13.41
CA PHE A 101 -15.90 -2.90 -12.88
C PHE A 101 -14.79 -3.25 -13.89
N PHE A 102 -14.84 -4.44 -14.48
CA PHE A 102 -13.89 -4.87 -15.50
C PHE A 102 -13.91 -3.94 -16.71
N LEU A 103 -15.09 -3.65 -17.25
CA LEU A 103 -15.25 -2.76 -18.41
C LEU A 103 -14.75 -1.34 -18.14
N ARG A 104 -14.88 -0.86 -16.90
CA ARG A 104 -14.45 0.48 -16.52
C ARG A 104 -12.94 0.59 -16.38
N TRP A 105 -12.28 -0.43 -15.80
CA TRP A 105 -10.91 -0.29 -15.33
C TRP A 105 -9.87 -1.12 -16.10
N TYR A 106 -10.28 -2.17 -16.81
CA TYR A 106 -9.38 -3.15 -17.40
C TYR A 106 -9.15 -2.96 -18.91
N GLY A 107 -9.35 -1.77 -19.44
CA GLY A 107 -8.99 -1.45 -20.81
C GLY A 107 -7.47 -1.34 -21.01
N PRO A 108 -6.93 -1.64 -22.21
CA PRO A 108 -5.50 -1.53 -22.51
C PRO A 108 -4.96 -0.11 -22.35
N ASN A 109 -5.79 0.91 -22.43
CA ASN A 109 -5.43 2.31 -22.15
C ASN A 109 -5.19 2.59 -20.66
N ASN A 110 -5.58 1.68 -19.77
CA ASN A 110 -5.32 1.73 -18.31
C ASN A 110 -4.37 0.60 -17.86
N ALA A 111 -3.53 0.10 -18.74
CA ALA A 111 -2.61 -0.97 -18.45
C ALA A 111 -1.20 -0.67 -18.99
N ALA A 112 -0.19 -1.10 -18.26
CA ALA A 112 1.20 -1.11 -18.72
C ALA A 112 1.68 -2.56 -18.87
N LEU A 113 2.03 -2.97 -20.07
CA LEU A 113 2.62 -4.27 -20.35
C LEU A 113 4.14 -4.14 -20.41
N THR A 114 4.84 -4.94 -19.64
CA THR A 114 6.30 -4.98 -19.64
C THR A 114 6.78 -6.41 -19.85
N VAL A 115 7.66 -6.59 -20.80
CA VAL A 115 8.35 -7.86 -21.09
C VAL A 115 9.84 -7.65 -20.88
N ALA A 116 10.47 -8.53 -20.09
CA ALA A 116 11.89 -8.48 -19.82
C ALA A 116 12.49 -9.89 -19.83
N GLY A 117 13.71 -10.04 -20.30
CA GLY A 117 14.43 -11.32 -20.34
C GLY A 117 15.28 -11.49 -21.58
N ASP A 118 15.54 -12.76 -21.94
CA ASP A 118 16.23 -13.13 -23.18
C ASP A 118 15.24 -13.13 -24.35
N VAL A 119 14.96 -11.93 -24.88
CA VAL A 119 13.96 -11.67 -25.92
C VAL A 119 14.45 -10.64 -26.92
N ASP A 120 14.00 -10.74 -28.18
CA ASP A 120 14.16 -9.68 -29.17
C ASP A 120 12.99 -8.69 -29.10
N PRO A 121 13.24 -7.39 -28.84
CA PRO A 121 12.16 -6.40 -28.72
C PRO A 121 11.27 -6.28 -29.96
N SER A 122 11.82 -6.50 -31.15
CA SER A 122 11.05 -6.40 -32.40
C SER A 122 10.09 -7.58 -32.54
N GLU A 123 10.54 -8.78 -32.22
CA GLU A 123 9.69 -9.98 -32.20
C GLU A 123 8.59 -9.86 -31.15
N VAL A 124 8.95 -9.40 -29.95
CA VAL A 124 7.95 -9.15 -28.88
C VAL A 124 6.90 -8.16 -29.32
N LEU A 125 7.31 -7.07 -29.98
CA LEU A 125 6.36 -6.04 -30.47
C LEU A 125 5.39 -6.64 -31.49
N GLU A 126 5.84 -7.48 -32.41
CA GLU A 126 4.93 -8.13 -33.39
C GLU A 126 3.96 -9.11 -32.70
N LEU A 127 4.41 -9.85 -31.68
CA LEU A 127 3.54 -10.71 -30.88
C LEU A 127 2.52 -9.91 -30.10
N VAL A 128 2.92 -8.79 -29.50
CA VAL A 128 2.01 -7.87 -28.78
C VAL A 128 0.97 -7.30 -29.73
N LYS A 129 1.36 -6.84 -30.94
CA LYS A 129 0.41 -6.39 -31.96
C LYS A 129 -0.56 -7.49 -32.36
N LYS A 130 -0.08 -8.72 -32.52
CA LYS A 130 -0.88 -9.89 -32.91
C LYS A 130 -1.97 -10.18 -31.88
N TYR A 131 -1.61 -10.24 -30.58
CA TYR A 131 -2.53 -10.69 -29.53
C TYR A 131 -3.33 -9.56 -28.88
N TYR A 132 -2.74 -8.40 -28.70
CA TYR A 132 -3.40 -7.27 -28.01
C TYR A 132 -3.98 -6.23 -28.96
N GLY A 133 -3.56 -6.20 -30.23
CA GLY A 133 -3.91 -5.13 -31.16
C GLY A 133 -5.40 -5.01 -31.47
N SER A 134 -6.18 -6.09 -31.30
CA SER A 134 -7.63 -6.09 -31.50
C SER A 134 -8.44 -5.75 -30.25
N ILE A 135 -7.80 -5.67 -29.08
CA ILE A 135 -8.51 -5.37 -27.83
C ILE A 135 -8.91 -3.89 -27.83
N PRO A 136 -10.21 -3.57 -27.75
CA PRO A 136 -10.66 -2.18 -27.78
C PRO A 136 -10.25 -1.44 -26.50
N SER A 137 -9.97 -0.15 -26.64
CA SER A 137 -9.73 0.72 -25.50
C SER A 137 -10.96 0.81 -24.60
N GLY A 138 -10.72 0.84 -23.29
CA GLY A 138 -11.74 1.17 -22.31
C GLY A 138 -12.04 2.69 -22.26
N PRO A 139 -12.92 3.11 -21.34
CA PRO A 139 -13.14 4.52 -21.05
C PRO A 139 -11.85 5.19 -20.57
N GLU A 140 -11.76 6.51 -20.76
CA GLU A 140 -10.67 7.28 -20.17
C GLU A 140 -10.72 7.21 -18.64
N VAL A 141 -9.56 7.02 -18.02
CA VAL A 141 -9.40 6.97 -16.57
C VAL A 141 -8.69 8.22 -16.12
N GLU A 142 -9.38 9.03 -15.34
CA GLU A 142 -8.81 10.21 -14.71
C GLU A 142 -8.19 9.82 -13.37
N ASN A 143 -6.98 10.28 -13.12
CA ASN A 143 -6.33 10.09 -11.82
C ASN A 143 -7.05 10.92 -10.76
N GLN A 144 -7.39 10.27 -9.67
CA GLN A 144 -7.96 10.96 -8.52
C GLN A 144 -6.88 11.77 -7.79
N THR A 145 -7.28 12.86 -7.20
CA THR A 145 -6.45 13.64 -6.28
C THR A 145 -7.23 13.82 -4.97
N THR A 146 -6.53 13.69 -3.86
CA THR A 146 -7.12 13.91 -2.52
C THR A 146 -6.23 14.87 -1.75
N GLU A 147 -6.84 15.64 -0.87
CA GLU A 147 -6.08 16.40 0.10
C GLU A 147 -5.56 15.49 1.22
N ARG A 148 -4.42 15.85 1.80
CA ARG A 148 -3.90 15.14 2.98
C ARG A 148 -4.93 15.20 4.10
N ALA A 149 -5.24 14.06 4.71
CA ALA A 149 -6.09 14.03 5.89
C ALA A 149 -5.50 14.90 7.02
N VAL A 150 -6.36 15.68 7.67
CA VAL A 150 -6.01 16.53 8.81
C VAL A 150 -6.86 16.11 9.99
N LEU A 151 -6.22 15.81 11.11
CA LEU A 151 -6.89 15.48 12.36
C LEU A 151 -6.89 16.73 13.27
N GLU A 152 -8.04 17.06 13.83
CA GLU A 152 -8.18 18.20 14.75
C GLU A 152 -7.65 17.88 16.15
N GLU A 153 -7.70 16.58 16.53
CA GLU A 153 -7.23 16.06 17.80
C GLU A 153 -6.59 14.66 17.63
N ASP A 154 -5.88 14.19 18.62
CA ASP A 154 -5.44 12.80 18.68
C ASP A 154 -6.67 11.88 18.81
N ARG A 155 -6.76 10.87 17.93
CA ARG A 155 -7.84 9.87 17.95
C ARG A 155 -7.36 8.58 18.58
N TYR A 156 -7.87 8.28 19.77
CA TYR A 156 -7.61 7.04 20.47
C TYR A 156 -8.65 6.00 20.08
N VAL A 157 -8.17 4.85 19.63
CA VAL A 157 -8.99 3.73 19.15
C VAL A 157 -8.43 2.44 19.73
N SER A 158 -9.29 1.51 20.10
CA SER A 158 -8.84 0.23 20.63
C SER A 158 -9.67 -0.95 20.11
N TYR A 159 -9.09 -2.14 20.16
CA TYR A 159 -9.83 -3.38 19.99
C TYR A 159 -9.11 -4.55 20.64
N GLY A 160 -9.90 -5.55 21.05
CA GLY A 160 -9.39 -6.83 21.54
C GLY A 160 -9.11 -7.78 20.38
N ASP A 161 -8.01 -8.54 20.45
CA ASP A 161 -7.62 -9.50 19.44
C ASP A 161 -7.08 -10.79 20.06
N ASN A 162 -7.04 -11.86 19.28
CA ASN A 162 -6.48 -13.14 19.68
C ASN A 162 -4.95 -13.15 19.58
N ILE A 163 -4.32 -12.36 20.42
CA ILE A 163 -2.88 -12.09 20.48
C ILE A 163 -2.30 -12.42 21.86
N ARG A 164 -0.99 -12.59 21.91
CA ARG A 164 -0.28 -12.79 23.18
C ARG A 164 0.25 -11.49 23.78
N PHE A 165 0.67 -10.57 22.93
CA PHE A 165 1.31 -9.31 23.35
C PHE A 165 0.47 -8.14 22.88
N PRO A 166 0.25 -7.13 23.71
CA PRO A 166 -0.44 -5.91 23.27
C PRO A 166 0.43 -5.15 22.25
N LEU A 167 -0.20 -4.26 21.50
CA LEU A 167 0.45 -3.40 20.53
C LEU A 167 -0.08 -2.00 20.65
N ILE A 168 0.81 -1.00 20.56
CA ILE A 168 0.46 0.39 20.28
C ILE A 168 1.00 0.78 18.91
N GLN A 169 0.16 1.45 18.12
CA GLN A 169 0.58 2.11 16.89
C GLN A 169 0.12 3.55 16.88
N ILE A 170 1.05 4.49 16.65
CA ILE A 170 0.77 5.90 16.40
C ILE A 170 0.94 6.14 14.91
N SER A 171 -0.07 6.70 14.24
CA SER A 171 -0.08 6.94 12.80
C SER A 171 -0.40 8.40 12.48
N TYR A 172 0.53 9.09 11.84
CA TYR A 172 0.37 10.46 11.34
C TYR A 172 0.04 10.44 9.86
N PRO A 173 -0.98 11.19 9.38
CA PRO A 173 -1.24 11.35 7.95
C PRO A 173 -0.11 12.10 7.26
N THR A 174 0.36 11.57 6.12
CA THR A 174 1.45 12.17 5.34
C THR A 174 1.09 12.32 3.87
N VAL A 175 2.09 12.44 3.03
CA VAL A 175 2.03 12.74 1.60
C VAL A 175 1.92 11.48 0.73
N PRO A 176 1.43 11.60 -0.51
CA PRO A 176 1.43 10.50 -1.46
C PRO A 176 2.84 10.17 -1.97
N ASN A 177 2.94 9.03 -2.65
CA ASN A 177 4.14 8.61 -3.39
C ASN A 177 4.65 9.74 -4.31
N TYR A 178 5.97 9.85 -4.43
CA TYR A 178 6.68 10.79 -5.30
C TYR A 178 6.44 12.28 -4.97
N HIS A 179 5.77 12.59 -3.87
CA HIS A 179 5.75 13.94 -3.34
C HIS A 179 7.16 14.35 -2.90
N ALA A 180 7.48 15.65 -2.95
CA ALA A 180 8.81 16.16 -2.56
C ALA A 180 9.21 15.81 -1.11
N ASP A 181 8.24 15.64 -0.22
CA ASP A 181 8.47 15.31 1.20
C ASP A 181 8.53 13.78 1.47
N GLU A 182 8.26 12.91 0.47
CA GLU A 182 8.31 11.45 0.64
C GLU A 182 9.71 10.97 1.02
N ALA A 183 10.72 11.26 0.20
CA ALA A 183 12.09 10.80 0.44
C ALA A 183 12.67 11.26 1.80
N PRO A 184 12.50 12.50 2.23
CA PRO A 184 12.88 12.90 3.59
C PRO A 184 12.13 12.17 4.70
N LEU A 185 10.83 11.85 4.52
CA LEU A 185 10.05 11.09 5.49
C LEU A 185 10.47 9.62 5.57
N ASP A 186 10.81 9.00 4.43
CA ASP A 186 11.34 7.64 4.39
C ASP A 186 12.68 7.56 5.15
N ILE A 187 13.57 8.53 4.92
CA ILE A 187 14.85 8.61 5.63
C ILE A 187 14.63 8.86 7.13
N LEU A 188 13.70 9.74 7.50
CA LEU A 188 13.32 9.96 8.90
C LEU A 188 12.85 8.66 9.56
N SER A 189 12.04 7.86 8.87
CA SER A 189 11.53 6.60 9.40
C SER A 189 12.66 5.58 9.64
N ASP A 190 13.65 5.52 8.75
CA ASP A 190 14.84 4.66 8.92
C ASP A 190 15.71 5.11 10.10
N ILE A 191 15.97 6.41 10.22
CA ILE A 191 16.75 6.97 11.32
C ILE A 191 16.09 6.69 12.68
N LEU A 192 14.76 6.79 12.74
CA LEU A 192 14.02 6.53 13.98
C LEU A 192 13.88 5.05 14.30
N GLY A 193 13.63 4.18 13.32
CA GLY A 193 13.25 2.78 13.58
C GLY A 193 13.74 1.73 12.59
N GLY A 194 14.53 2.07 11.57
CA GLY A 194 14.91 1.16 10.49
C GLY A 194 16.09 0.22 10.77
N SER A 195 16.85 0.43 11.85
CA SER A 195 18.06 -0.35 12.10
C SER A 195 18.39 -0.51 13.60
N GLU A 196 19.35 -1.37 13.94
CA GLU A 196 19.87 -1.52 15.31
C GLU A 196 20.57 -0.26 15.84
N ASN A 197 20.87 0.70 14.99
CA ASN A 197 21.42 2.00 15.37
C ASN A 197 20.34 3.06 15.63
N SER A 198 19.09 2.76 15.27
CA SER A 198 17.96 3.67 15.43
C SER A 198 17.60 3.95 16.90
N LEU A 199 16.91 5.08 17.12
CA LEU A 199 16.48 5.45 18.47
C LEU A 199 15.45 4.45 19.05
N PHE A 200 14.54 3.96 18.23
CA PHE A 200 13.54 2.97 18.65
C PHE A 200 14.19 1.66 19.07
N TYR A 201 15.19 1.17 18.32
CA TYR A 201 15.90 -0.02 18.73
C TYR A 201 16.59 0.19 20.09
N LYS A 202 17.33 1.30 20.27
CA LYS A 202 18.05 1.61 21.53
C LYS A 202 17.10 1.76 22.70
N ASN A 203 16.01 2.52 22.53
CA ASN A 203 15.13 2.90 23.63
C ASN A 203 14.14 1.81 24.01
N PHE A 204 13.78 0.93 23.10
CA PHE A 204 12.77 -0.10 23.31
C PHE A 204 13.34 -1.51 23.35
N GLN A 205 14.06 -1.95 22.31
CA GLN A 205 14.50 -3.32 22.18
C GLN A 205 15.77 -3.61 22.99
N LYS A 206 16.80 -2.80 22.80
CA LYS A 206 18.08 -2.96 23.55
C LYS A 206 17.89 -2.82 25.05
N ASN A 207 17.02 -1.92 25.48
CA ASN A 207 16.68 -1.71 26.89
C ASN A 207 15.63 -2.70 27.42
N GLN A 208 15.24 -3.71 26.63
CA GLN A 208 14.28 -4.75 26.99
C GLN A 208 12.93 -4.18 27.49
N THR A 209 12.50 -3.06 26.93
CA THR A 209 11.18 -2.45 27.20
C THR A 209 10.13 -3.03 26.28
N ALA A 210 10.49 -3.30 25.02
CA ALA A 210 9.62 -3.89 24.03
C ALA A 210 10.29 -5.06 23.29
N ILE A 211 9.46 -6.02 22.85
CA ILE A 211 9.85 -7.15 22.01
C ILE A 211 10.20 -6.65 20.62
N GLN A 212 9.39 -5.70 20.14
CA GLN A 212 9.55 -5.07 18.82
C GLN A 212 9.19 -3.60 18.92
N ALA A 213 9.99 -2.78 18.25
CA ALA A 213 9.71 -1.38 18.02
C ALA A 213 10.21 -1.01 16.63
N SER A 214 9.38 -0.35 15.84
CA SER A 214 9.68 0.03 14.46
C SER A 214 9.02 1.34 14.09
N VAL A 215 9.62 2.03 13.13
CA VAL A 215 9.05 3.20 12.46
C VAL A 215 9.06 2.93 10.97
N SER A 216 8.00 3.30 10.28
CA SER A 216 7.85 3.13 8.84
C SER A 216 7.05 4.27 8.22
N HIS A 217 7.24 4.50 6.94
CA HIS A 217 6.52 5.51 6.17
C HIS A 217 5.90 4.90 4.91
N PRO A 218 4.84 4.07 5.02
CA PRO A 218 4.15 3.55 3.85
C PRO A 218 3.40 4.66 3.12
N CYS A 219 3.74 4.85 1.84
CA CYS A 219 3.07 5.72 0.89
C CYS A 219 2.31 4.92 -0.16
N ALA A 220 1.23 5.52 -0.64
CA ALA A 220 0.43 5.06 -1.76
C ALA A 220 0.13 6.24 -2.70
N GLU A 221 -0.62 6.04 -3.78
CA GLU A 221 -0.82 7.06 -4.83
C GLU A 221 -1.49 8.34 -4.31
N LEU A 222 -2.42 8.22 -3.36
CA LEU A 222 -3.21 9.36 -2.88
C LEU A 222 -2.76 9.89 -1.52
N ALA A 223 -2.13 9.07 -0.68
CA ALA A 223 -1.74 9.46 0.68
C ALA A 223 -0.70 8.50 1.27
N GLY A 224 0.00 8.96 2.30
CA GLY A 224 0.92 8.18 3.10
C GLY A 224 0.61 8.24 4.59
N GLN A 225 1.35 7.45 5.35
CA GLN A 225 1.26 7.37 6.82
C GLN A 225 2.65 7.28 7.42
N PHE A 226 2.93 8.06 8.47
CA PHE A 226 4.12 7.86 9.28
C PHE A 226 3.74 7.09 10.54
N GLN A 227 4.22 5.86 10.66
CA GLN A 227 3.76 4.88 11.64
C GLN A 227 4.87 4.55 12.64
N LEU A 228 4.54 4.63 13.93
CA LEU A 228 5.40 4.22 15.04
C LEU A 228 4.69 3.06 15.76
N THR A 229 5.30 1.88 15.76
CA THR A 229 4.70 0.65 16.30
C THR A 229 5.57 0.06 17.39
N VAL A 230 4.96 -0.27 18.54
CA VAL A 230 5.66 -0.89 19.66
C VAL A 230 4.84 -2.07 20.23
N LEU A 231 5.51 -3.21 20.42
CA LEU A 231 5.00 -4.38 21.13
C LEU A 231 5.78 -4.50 22.44
N PRO A 232 5.21 -4.11 23.58
CA PRO A 232 5.90 -4.14 24.87
C PRO A 232 6.12 -5.56 25.41
N TYR A 233 7.11 -5.72 26.28
CA TYR A 233 7.23 -6.92 27.11
C TYR A 233 6.10 -7.01 28.14
N PRO A 234 5.76 -8.23 28.62
CA PRO A 234 4.79 -8.41 29.69
C PRO A 234 5.12 -7.55 30.92
N GLY A 235 4.07 -6.95 31.48
CA GLY A 235 4.20 -6.06 32.65
C GLY A 235 4.43 -4.60 32.33
N LYS A 236 4.52 -4.25 31.04
CA LYS A 236 4.52 -2.87 30.56
C LYS A 236 3.15 -2.50 30.00
N THR A 237 2.71 -1.27 30.19
CA THR A 237 1.43 -0.76 29.72
C THR A 237 1.57 -0.03 28.39
N LEU A 238 0.47 0.11 27.62
CA LEU A 238 0.48 0.89 26.38
C LEU A 238 0.60 2.40 26.66
N ALA A 239 0.11 2.88 27.79
CA ALA A 239 0.30 4.26 28.24
C ALA A 239 1.80 4.59 28.44
N GLU A 240 2.55 3.71 29.16
CA GLU A 240 4.01 3.84 29.30
C GLU A 240 4.72 3.82 27.93
N MET A 241 4.22 3.02 26.99
CA MET A 241 4.81 2.96 25.63
C MET A 241 4.54 4.25 24.84
N GLU A 242 3.35 4.81 24.92
CA GLU A 242 3.05 6.11 24.31
C GLU A 242 3.96 7.21 24.85
N GLU A 243 4.07 7.32 26.18
CA GLU A 243 4.97 8.29 26.81
C GLU A 243 6.40 8.13 26.33
N LYS A 244 6.91 6.90 26.33
CA LYS A 244 8.28 6.60 25.87
C LYS A 244 8.49 6.85 24.37
N ILE A 245 7.48 6.66 23.51
CA ILE A 245 7.52 7.07 22.10
C ILE A 245 7.71 8.57 22.01
N ARG A 246 6.90 9.35 22.76
CA ARG A 246 6.98 10.82 22.77
C ARG A 246 8.34 11.32 23.31
N GLU A 247 8.87 10.72 24.38
CA GLU A 247 10.23 11.00 24.88
C GLU A 247 11.30 10.71 23.83
N THR A 248 11.17 9.60 23.08
CA THR A 248 12.11 9.25 22.00
C THR A 248 12.08 10.26 20.85
N LEU A 249 10.91 10.82 20.54
CA LEU A 249 10.79 11.91 19.56
C LEU A 249 11.46 13.20 20.05
N VAL A 250 11.32 13.53 21.35
CA VAL A 250 12.04 14.67 21.97
C VAL A 250 13.56 14.43 21.93
N GLU A 251 14.03 13.22 22.24
CA GLU A 251 15.46 12.87 22.10
C GLU A 251 15.95 13.07 20.66
N PHE A 252 15.13 12.72 19.66
CA PHE A 252 15.47 12.98 18.26
C PHE A 252 15.58 14.49 17.96
N GLU A 253 14.67 15.31 18.49
CA GLU A 253 14.74 16.77 18.33
C GLU A 253 16.03 17.35 18.90
N GLU A 254 16.44 16.90 20.09
CA GLU A 254 17.66 17.36 20.76
C GLU A 254 18.93 16.88 20.04
N ARG A 255 18.93 15.62 19.57
CA ARG A 255 20.07 15.03 18.87
C ARG A 255 20.23 15.57 17.46
N GLY A 256 19.12 15.83 16.78
CA GLY A 256 19.07 16.13 15.36
C GLY A 256 19.44 14.93 14.46
N VAL A 257 19.62 15.21 13.19
CA VAL A 257 20.06 14.23 12.19
C VAL A 257 21.57 14.09 12.21
N ASN A 258 22.06 12.85 12.33
CA ASN A 258 23.47 12.56 12.26
C ASN A 258 23.88 12.30 10.80
N GLU A 259 25.01 12.85 10.36
CA GLU A 259 25.55 12.66 9.01
C GLU A 259 25.79 11.18 8.69
N ASP A 260 26.23 10.37 9.66
CA ASP A 260 26.45 8.93 9.47
C ASP A 260 25.14 8.17 9.24
N ASP A 261 24.04 8.57 9.90
CA ASP A 261 22.71 7.99 9.68
C ASP A 261 22.25 8.25 8.24
N LEU A 262 22.38 9.50 7.79
CA LEU A 262 22.01 9.91 6.42
C LEU A 262 22.88 9.20 5.37
N LYS A 263 24.18 9.15 5.56
CA LYS A 263 25.11 8.46 4.66
C LYS A 263 24.81 6.96 4.56
N ARG A 264 24.55 6.31 5.71
CA ARG A 264 24.22 4.89 5.76
C ARG A 264 22.93 4.60 4.96
N PHE A 265 21.88 5.39 5.19
CA PHE A 265 20.62 5.24 4.44
C PHE A 265 20.86 5.38 2.94
N LYS A 266 21.48 6.48 2.49
CA LYS A 266 21.74 6.74 1.07
C LYS A 266 22.53 5.62 0.41
N SER A 267 23.56 5.11 1.04
CA SER A 267 24.37 3.99 0.52
C SER A 267 23.56 2.68 0.45
N SER A 268 22.73 2.40 1.45
CA SER A 268 21.86 1.23 1.47
C SER A 268 20.79 1.32 0.39
N PHE A 269 20.14 2.47 0.24
CA PHE A 269 19.10 2.70 -0.74
C PHE A 269 19.64 2.61 -2.18
N GLU A 270 20.79 3.21 -2.47
CA GLU A 270 21.47 3.07 -3.75
C GLU A 270 21.77 1.61 -4.08
N SER A 271 22.37 0.86 -3.13
CA SER A 271 22.68 -0.55 -3.30
C SER A 271 21.42 -1.39 -3.58
N GLN A 272 20.34 -1.17 -2.82
CA GLN A 272 19.06 -1.85 -3.01
C GLN A 272 18.44 -1.52 -4.37
N THR A 273 18.48 -0.25 -4.79
CA THR A 273 17.99 0.17 -6.10
C THR A 273 18.72 -0.54 -7.23
N ILE A 274 20.05 -0.60 -7.19
CA ILE A 274 20.87 -1.30 -8.17
C ILE A 274 20.55 -2.80 -8.16
N SER A 275 20.54 -3.43 -6.99
CA SER A 275 20.26 -4.88 -6.85
C SER A 275 18.86 -5.26 -7.32
N SER A 276 17.88 -4.37 -7.17
CA SER A 276 16.53 -4.62 -7.69
C SER A 276 16.50 -4.77 -9.22
N LEU A 277 17.46 -4.17 -9.92
CA LEU A 277 17.59 -4.22 -11.38
C LEU A 277 18.42 -5.40 -11.89
N GLU A 278 19.00 -6.24 -11.02
CA GLU A 278 19.79 -7.40 -11.44
C GLU A 278 18.92 -8.54 -11.94
N THR A 279 17.70 -8.69 -11.44
CA THR A 279 16.79 -9.77 -11.84
C THR A 279 15.85 -9.35 -12.96
N VAL A 280 15.41 -10.32 -13.79
CA VAL A 280 14.42 -10.11 -14.85
C VAL A 280 13.11 -9.55 -14.26
N SER A 281 12.61 -10.17 -13.19
CA SER A 281 11.37 -9.71 -12.51
C SER A 281 11.52 -8.31 -11.91
N GLY A 282 12.67 -7.99 -11.32
CA GLY A 282 12.94 -6.66 -10.78
C GLY A 282 12.97 -5.58 -11.86
N LYS A 283 13.62 -5.86 -13.02
CA LYS A 283 13.57 -4.95 -14.18
C LYS A 283 12.16 -4.74 -14.67
N ALA A 284 11.40 -5.82 -14.92
CA ALA A 284 10.03 -5.74 -15.40
C ALA A 284 9.14 -4.91 -14.45
N SER A 285 9.20 -5.21 -13.15
CA SER A 285 8.42 -4.51 -12.13
C SER A 285 8.78 -3.03 -12.02
N THR A 286 10.07 -2.71 -12.10
CA THR A 286 10.56 -1.32 -12.04
C THR A 286 10.11 -0.52 -13.26
N LEU A 287 10.26 -1.07 -14.47
CA LEU A 287 9.83 -0.42 -15.70
C LEU A 287 8.31 -0.22 -15.73
N ALA A 288 7.52 -1.24 -15.34
CA ALA A 288 6.07 -1.15 -15.26
C ALA A 288 5.62 -0.08 -14.28
N ARG A 289 6.22 -0.04 -13.07
CA ARG A 289 5.91 0.97 -12.05
C ARG A 289 6.14 2.39 -12.55
N TYR A 290 7.31 2.67 -13.12
CA TYR A 290 7.61 4.02 -13.60
C TYR A 290 6.82 4.40 -14.85
N GLN A 291 6.49 3.44 -15.72
CA GLN A 291 5.58 3.69 -16.82
C GLN A 291 4.19 4.10 -16.31
N TYR A 292 3.67 3.37 -15.33
CA TYR A 292 2.36 3.63 -14.75
C TYR A 292 2.31 4.99 -14.02
N VAL A 293 3.32 5.29 -13.18
CA VAL A 293 3.29 6.51 -12.34
C VAL A 293 3.73 7.77 -13.09
N HIS A 294 4.77 7.67 -13.93
CA HIS A 294 5.41 8.83 -14.54
C HIS A 294 5.25 8.89 -16.06
N ASN A 295 4.58 7.91 -16.65
CA ASN A 295 4.56 7.70 -18.10
C ASN A 295 6.00 7.71 -18.71
N ASN A 296 6.96 7.25 -17.91
CA ASN A 296 8.38 7.18 -18.28
C ASN A 296 9.03 5.97 -17.59
N PRO A 297 9.23 4.84 -18.30
CA PRO A 297 9.80 3.65 -17.72
C PRO A 297 11.26 3.84 -17.25
N ASN A 298 11.96 4.86 -17.77
CA ASN A 298 13.36 5.15 -17.44
C ASN A 298 13.50 6.19 -16.31
N TYR A 299 12.69 6.06 -15.26
CA TYR A 299 12.69 7.02 -14.14
C TYR A 299 13.54 6.60 -12.93
N ALA A 300 14.17 5.42 -12.98
CA ALA A 300 14.95 4.88 -11.85
C ALA A 300 16.10 5.80 -11.37
N GLY A 301 16.82 6.42 -12.32
CA GLY A 301 17.89 7.37 -11.99
C GLY A 301 17.37 8.64 -11.31
N PRO A 302 16.40 9.35 -11.89
CA PRO A 302 15.75 10.48 -11.23
C PRO A 302 15.16 10.16 -9.86
N ASP A 303 14.53 8.99 -9.68
CA ASP A 303 13.97 8.57 -8.39
C ASP A 303 15.07 8.35 -7.35
N LEU A 304 16.15 7.64 -7.70
CA LEU A 304 17.32 7.50 -6.83
C LEU A 304 17.88 8.88 -6.43
N GLN A 305 17.98 9.80 -7.38
CA GLN A 305 18.54 11.12 -7.13
C GLN A 305 17.72 11.92 -6.10
N ARG A 306 16.38 11.78 -6.08
CA ARG A 306 15.53 12.40 -5.04
C ARG A 306 15.99 12.05 -3.62
N TYR A 307 16.36 10.78 -3.40
CA TYR A 307 16.85 10.32 -2.09
C TYR A 307 18.29 10.78 -1.81
N LEU A 308 19.15 10.78 -2.83
CA LEU A 308 20.54 11.22 -2.69
C LEU A 308 20.66 12.73 -2.40
N ASP A 309 19.71 13.53 -2.86
CA ASP A 309 19.69 14.98 -2.66
C ASP A 309 19.16 15.42 -1.30
N VAL A 310 18.48 14.52 -0.53
CA VAL A 310 17.92 14.87 0.79
C VAL A 310 19.02 15.34 1.75
N THR A 311 18.77 16.43 2.43
CA THR A 311 19.65 17.02 3.46
C THR A 311 19.15 16.74 4.88
N ALA A 312 19.97 17.00 5.88
CA ALA A 312 19.56 16.93 7.28
C ALA A 312 18.45 17.96 7.59
N GLU A 313 18.52 19.13 6.96
CA GLU A 313 17.52 20.20 7.08
C GLU A 313 16.17 19.75 6.52
N ASP A 314 16.14 19.01 5.39
CA ASP A 314 14.91 18.47 4.83
C ASP A 314 14.24 17.47 5.78
N ILE A 315 15.03 16.61 6.42
CA ILE A 315 14.53 15.64 7.40
C ILE A 315 13.93 16.36 8.61
N MET A 316 14.60 17.37 9.15
CA MET A 316 14.08 18.17 10.26
C MET A 316 12.84 18.97 9.86
N ARG A 317 12.79 19.48 8.64
CA ARG A 317 11.63 20.18 8.07
C ARG A 317 10.40 19.28 8.03
N VAL A 318 10.51 18.05 7.49
CA VAL A 318 9.39 17.13 7.42
C VAL A 318 8.99 16.59 8.79
N TYR A 319 9.94 16.37 9.70
CA TYR A 319 9.65 16.04 11.08
C TYR A 319 8.76 17.11 11.74
N ASN A 320 9.16 18.38 11.63
CA ASN A 320 8.39 19.50 12.18
C ASN A 320 7.01 19.66 11.52
N LYS A 321 6.89 19.32 10.23
CA LYS A 321 5.66 19.50 9.46
C LYS A 321 4.64 18.38 9.68
N TYR A 322 5.10 17.13 9.86
CA TYR A 322 4.21 15.95 9.82
C TYR A 322 4.15 15.15 11.11
N VAL A 323 5.09 15.34 12.04
CA VAL A 323 5.19 14.55 13.28
C VAL A 323 5.12 15.44 14.52
N LYS A 324 6.00 16.42 14.63
CA LYS A 324 6.08 17.30 15.80
C LYS A 324 4.78 18.09 15.98
N ASP A 325 4.18 17.98 17.16
CA ASP A 325 2.93 18.68 17.54
C ASP A 325 1.74 18.39 16.61
N GLN A 326 1.87 17.39 15.73
CA GLN A 326 0.78 16.96 14.86
C GLN A 326 -0.14 15.99 15.57
N LYS A 327 -1.38 15.92 15.09
CA LYS A 327 -2.39 14.99 15.57
C LYS A 327 -2.28 13.65 14.86
N ALA A 328 -2.54 12.58 15.61
CA ALA A 328 -2.36 11.21 15.15
C ALA A 328 -3.55 10.31 15.52
N VAL A 329 -3.63 9.16 14.88
CA VAL A 329 -4.40 8.02 15.36
C VAL A 329 -3.51 7.19 16.28
N ILE A 330 -3.96 6.96 17.51
CA ILE A 330 -3.29 6.12 18.49
C ILE A 330 -4.13 4.86 18.69
N LEU A 331 -3.67 3.74 18.14
CA LEU A 331 -4.35 2.46 18.20
C LEU A 331 -3.75 1.59 19.30
N SER A 332 -4.62 1.08 20.19
CA SER A 332 -4.31 0.10 21.22
C SER A 332 -4.92 -1.26 20.85
N VAL A 333 -4.08 -2.29 20.70
CA VAL A 333 -4.54 -3.67 20.51
C VAL A 333 -4.18 -4.48 21.74
N TYR A 334 -5.18 -5.15 22.34
CA TYR A 334 -4.99 -5.90 23.58
C TYR A 334 -5.49 -7.34 23.47
N PRO A 335 -4.93 -8.28 24.28
CA PRO A 335 -5.36 -9.68 24.26
C PRO A 335 -6.81 -9.85 24.70
N ASN A 336 -7.61 -10.60 23.93
CA ASN A 336 -8.96 -10.99 24.32
C ASN A 336 -8.97 -11.77 25.63
N GLY A 337 -10.05 -11.61 26.41
CA GLY A 337 -10.22 -12.31 27.70
C GLY A 337 -9.42 -11.72 28.85
N GLN A 338 -8.74 -10.60 28.66
CA GLN A 338 -8.08 -9.80 29.67
C GLN A 338 -8.71 -8.41 29.75
N PRO A 339 -8.56 -7.67 30.88
CA PRO A 339 -8.96 -6.28 30.95
C PRO A 339 -8.31 -5.48 29.82
N PRO A 340 -9.02 -4.54 29.18
CA PRO A 340 -8.48 -3.70 28.15
C PRO A 340 -7.20 -2.99 28.59
N MET A 341 -6.14 -3.12 27.81
CA MET A 341 -4.90 -2.39 28.01
C MET A 341 -4.82 -1.28 26.98
N LEU A 342 -5.10 -0.06 27.40
CA LEU A 342 -5.22 1.11 26.53
C LEU A 342 -4.07 2.08 26.79
N ALA A 343 -3.65 2.79 25.76
CA ALA A 343 -2.80 3.97 25.92
C ALA A 343 -3.60 5.10 26.60
N LYS A 344 -4.84 5.29 26.16
CA LYS A 344 -5.83 6.19 26.73
C LYS A 344 -7.23 5.69 26.35
N GLU A 345 -8.27 6.12 27.07
CA GLU A 345 -9.67 5.84 26.73
C GLU A 345 -9.99 6.30 25.29
N ASP A 346 -10.77 5.49 24.58
CA ASP A 346 -11.19 5.79 23.21
C ASP A 346 -12.02 7.07 23.17
N ASN A 347 -11.66 7.96 22.26
CA ASN A 347 -12.43 9.17 21.97
C ASN A 347 -12.97 9.20 20.53
N PHE A 348 -12.71 8.14 19.75
CA PHE A 348 -13.21 7.99 18.41
C PHE A 348 -13.83 6.60 18.24
N VAL A 349 -15.07 6.57 17.75
CA VAL A 349 -15.79 5.35 17.38
C VAL A 349 -16.12 5.44 15.89
N TYR A 350 -15.71 4.45 15.13
CA TYR A 350 -16.07 4.36 13.73
C TYR A 350 -17.50 3.84 13.60
N GLU A 351 -18.36 4.64 13.00
CA GLU A 351 -19.69 4.25 12.55
C GLU A 351 -19.75 4.40 11.04
N ARG A 352 -20.04 3.30 10.34
CA ARG A 352 -20.10 3.31 8.88
C ARG A 352 -21.29 4.14 8.41
N ASP A 353 -21.02 5.13 7.57
CA ASP A 353 -22.08 5.85 6.86
C ASP A 353 -22.59 5.02 5.68
N THR A 354 -23.74 4.40 5.86
CA THR A 354 -24.40 3.58 4.83
C THR A 354 -25.16 4.42 3.80
N THR A 355 -25.17 5.75 3.95
CA THR A 355 -25.84 6.68 3.01
C THR A 355 -24.87 7.19 1.94
N LEU A 356 -23.57 6.93 2.07
CA LEU A 356 -22.58 7.25 1.03
C LEU A 356 -22.85 6.38 -0.19
N GLU A 357 -23.36 7.02 -1.24
CA GLU A 357 -23.58 6.36 -2.52
C GLU A 357 -22.26 6.26 -3.32
N ALA A 358 -21.99 5.08 -3.86
CA ALA A 358 -20.93 4.94 -4.83
C ALA A 358 -21.22 5.82 -6.06
N ASN A 359 -20.19 6.43 -6.65
CA ASN A 359 -20.35 7.16 -7.91
C ASN A 359 -20.64 6.18 -9.06
N MET A 360 -21.91 5.79 -9.18
CA MET A 360 -22.37 4.84 -10.19
C MET A 360 -22.38 5.43 -11.61
N ALA A 361 -22.35 6.76 -11.76
CA ALA A 361 -22.32 7.42 -13.07
C ALA A 361 -21.12 6.99 -13.93
N GLN A 362 -19.99 6.69 -13.31
CA GLN A 362 -18.80 6.20 -14.00
C GLN A 362 -18.96 4.80 -14.64
N TYR A 363 -20.03 4.07 -14.29
CA TYR A 363 -20.34 2.74 -14.81
C TYR A 363 -21.52 2.74 -15.81
N GLU A 364 -22.08 3.91 -16.11
CA GLU A 364 -23.15 4.06 -17.07
C GLU A 364 -22.64 3.97 -18.51
N GLY A 365 -23.44 3.42 -19.40
CA GLY A 365 -23.15 3.35 -20.84
C GLY A 365 -21.98 2.43 -21.23
N LEU A 366 -21.44 1.64 -20.31
CA LEU A 366 -20.36 0.69 -20.60
C LEU A 366 -20.87 -0.45 -21.47
N VAL A 367 -20.20 -0.68 -22.60
CA VAL A 367 -20.54 -1.73 -23.57
C VAL A 367 -19.35 -2.67 -23.73
N TYR A 368 -19.62 -3.97 -23.64
CA TYR A 368 -18.64 -4.99 -23.95
C TYR A 368 -18.47 -5.14 -25.46
N ASN A 369 -17.38 -4.56 -25.99
CA ASN A 369 -16.96 -4.77 -27.36
C ASN A 369 -15.93 -5.90 -27.38
N LYS A 370 -16.29 -7.02 -28.01
CA LYS A 370 -15.38 -8.16 -28.11
C LYS A 370 -14.14 -7.79 -28.94
N ALA A 371 -12.99 -8.20 -28.46
CA ALA A 371 -11.79 -8.25 -29.27
C ALA A 371 -11.94 -9.29 -30.39
N VAL A 372 -11.16 -9.15 -31.46
CA VAL A 372 -11.07 -10.15 -32.50
C VAL A 372 -10.08 -11.22 -32.04
N ASP A 373 -10.56 -12.47 -32.00
CA ASP A 373 -9.70 -13.61 -31.65
C ASP A 373 -8.59 -13.73 -32.71
N PRO A 374 -7.31 -13.61 -32.34
CA PRO A 374 -6.21 -13.73 -33.30
C PRO A 374 -6.16 -15.16 -33.85
N GLU A 375 -6.13 -15.29 -35.16
CA GLU A 375 -6.00 -16.58 -35.83
C GLU A 375 -4.67 -17.26 -35.44
N GLY A 376 -4.72 -18.53 -35.13
CA GLY A 376 -3.56 -19.40 -35.10
C GLY A 376 -2.79 -19.48 -33.78
N PHE A 377 -3.52 -19.79 -32.72
CA PHE A 377 -2.85 -20.40 -31.56
C PHE A 377 -3.43 -21.78 -31.27
#